data_54df50853bd54471ed36d78956f328c8
#
_entry.id   54df50853bd54471ed36d78956f328c8
#
_cell.length_a   1.000
_cell.length_b   1.000
_cell.length_c   1.000
_cell.angle_alpha   90.00
_cell.angle_beta   90.00
_cell.angle_gamma   90.00
#
_symmetry.space_group_name_H-M   'P 1'
#
loop_
_entity.id
_entity.type
_entity.pdbx_description
1 polymer ?
#
loop_
_entity_poly.entity_id
_entity_poly.type
_entity_poly.pdbx_seq_one_letter_code
_entity_poly.pdbx_strand_id
1 'polypeptide(L)'
;MFQKFDQFGKKEYQELKDYSDEIGIEFLSTAFDIESADYLDKMMDVYKVSSSDMNNFPFVEYQAKKNKPMLISVGAANEDEIDRMIATVRKVNNQPLCILHCVLEYPTPYEHANLNKIASLKEKYKDLIIG
;
A
#
# COMPACT_ATOMS: atom_id res chain seq x y z
N MET A 1 -9.15 -11.02 19.45
CA MET A 1 -9.61 -9.74 18.89
C MET A 1 -9.76 -9.81 17.36
N PHE A 2 -8.87 -10.47 16.60
CA PHE A 2 -8.93 -10.58 15.14
C PHE A 2 -10.07 -11.44 14.60
N GLN A 3 -10.43 -12.55 15.26
CA GLN A 3 -11.48 -13.51 14.83
C GLN A 3 -12.85 -12.85 14.51
N LYS A 4 -13.13 -11.65 15.05
CA LYS A 4 -14.39 -10.97 14.81
C LYS A 4 -14.40 -10.26 13.44
N PHE A 5 -13.24 -9.95 12.88
CA PHE A 5 -13.07 -9.26 11.60
C PHE A 5 -12.74 -10.22 10.45
N ASP A 6 -12.36 -11.47 10.75
CA ASP A 6 -12.15 -12.53 9.75
C ASP A 6 -13.44 -12.93 9.01
N GLN A 7 -14.60 -12.40 9.45
CA GLN A 7 -15.90 -12.64 8.84
C GLN A 7 -16.28 -11.57 7.79
N PHE A 8 -15.45 -10.54 7.62
CA PHE A 8 -15.71 -9.50 6.63
C PHE A 8 -15.40 -10.02 5.23
N GLY A 9 -16.44 -10.07 4.39
CA GLY A 9 -16.34 -10.43 2.98
C GLY A 9 -16.70 -9.26 2.08
N LYS A 10 -16.92 -9.55 0.82
CA LYS A 10 -17.24 -8.55 -0.21
C LYS A 10 -18.44 -7.67 0.15
N LYS A 11 -19.44 -8.23 0.83
CA LYS A 11 -20.65 -7.50 1.22
C LYS A 11 -20.33 -6.41 2.25
N GLU A 12 -19.60 -6.75 3.29
CA GLU A 12 -19.24 -5.83 4.35
C GLU A 12 -18.30 -4.72 3.83
N TYR A 13 -17.37 -5.06 2.93
CA TYR A 13 -16.54 -4.06 2.24
C TYR A 13 -17.38 -3.13 1.35
N GLN A 14 -18.41 -3.64 0.67
CA GLN A 14 -19.30 -2.80 -0.11
C GLN A 14 -20.11 -1.85 0.78
N GLU A 15 -20.63 -2.32 1.91
CA GLU A 15 -21.34 -1.49 2.89
C GLU A 15 -20.43 -0.36 3.42
N LEU A 16 -19.15 -0.66 3.69
CA LEU A 16 -18.17 0.35 4.12
C LEU A 16 -17.89 1.37 3.01
N LYS A 17 -17.75 0.91 1.76
CA LYS A 17 -17.57 1.79 0.60
C LYS A 17 -18.76 2.73 0.43
N ASP A 18 -19.98 2.17 0.43
CA ASP A 18 -21.21 2.94 0.27
C ASP A 18 -21.37 3.99 1.37
N TYR A 19 -21.05 3.63 2.61
CA TYR A 19 -21.07 4.58 3.73
C TYR A 19 -19.98 5.65 3.62
N SER A 20 -18.78 5.29 3.14
CA SER A 20 -17.72 6.25 2.89
C SER A 20 -18.14 7.28 1.84
N ASP A 21 -18.80 6.85 0.79
CA ASP A 21 -19.34 7.73 -0.26
C ASP A 21 -20.44 8.66 0.29
N GLU A 22 -21.33 8.13 1.12
CA GLU A 22 -22.41 8.91 1.75
C GLU A 22 -21.86 10.07 2.59
N ILE A 23 -20.78 9.82 3.36
CA ILE A 23 -20.17 10.84 4.23
C ILE A 23 -19.05 11.64 3.54
N GLY A 24 -18.74 11.35 2.28
CA GLY A 24 -17.79 12.11 1.47
C GLY A 24 -16.32 11.88 1.82
N ILE A 25 -15.93 10.66 2.25
CA ILE A 25 -14.54 10.26 2.44
C ILE A 25 -14.13 9.17 1.46
N GLU A 26 -12.85 9.17 1.07
CA GLU A 26 -12.30 8.11 0.22
C GLU A 26 -12.22 6.78 0.98
N PHE A 27 -12.72 5.72 0.33
CA PHE A 27 -12.55 4.36 0.83
C PHE A 27 -11.19 3.79 0.40
N LEU A 28 -10.45 3.24 1.34
CA LEU A 28 -9.17 2.60 1.09
C LEU A 28 -9.02 1.34 1.94
N SER A 29 -8.57 0.26 1.32
CA SER A 29 -8.23 -0.99 2.00
C SER A 29 -6.95 -1.59 1.43
N THR A 30 -6.33 -2.51 2.16
CA THR A 30 -5.15 -3.26 1.71
C THR A 30 -5.56 -4.69 1.36
N ALA A 31 -5.32 -5.10 0.11
CA ALA A 31 -5.47 -6.48 -0.30
C ALA A 31 -4.25 -7.31 0.11
N PHE A 32 -4.46 -8.54 0.55
CA PHE A 32 -3.41 -9.50 0.91
C PHE A 32 -3.42 -10.75 0.00
N ASP A 33 -4.34 -10.83 -0.95
CA ASP A 33 -4.47 -11.90 -1.92
C ASP A 33 -5.09 -11.39 -3.23
N ILE A 34 -5.04 -12.22 -4.28
CA ILE A 34 -5.52 -11.87 -5.62
C ILE A 34 -7.04 -11.65 -5.63
N GLU A 35 -7.80 -12.48 -4.91
CA GLU A 35 -9.26 -12.35 -4.88
C GLU A 35 -9.68 -11.03 -4.24
N SER A 36 -9.05 -10.66 -3.12
CA SER A 36 -9.26 -9.38 -2.45
C SER A 36 -8.87 -8.21 -3.34
N ALA A 37 -7.72 -8.28 -4.03
CA ALA A 37 -7.30 -7.26 -4.96
C ALA A 37 -8.31 -7.05 -6.11
N ASP A 38 -8.97 -8.12 -6.56
CA ASP A 38 -9.93 -8.04 -7.67
C ASP A 38 -11.27 -7.39 -7.26
N TYR A 39 -11.81 -7.74 -6.10
CA TYR A 39 -13.08 -7.11 -5.71
C TYR A 39 -12.88 -5.68 -5.19
N LEU A 40 -11.77 -5.40 -4.50
CA LEU A 40 -11.44 -4.06 -4.03
C LEU A 40 -11.10 -3.10 -5.18
N ASP A 41 -10.66 -3.60 -6.33
CA ASP A 41 -10.35 -2.79 -7.51
C ASP A 41 -11.52 -1.89 -7.94
N LYS A 42 -12.75 -2.35 -7.76
CA LYS A 42 -13.97 -1.59 -8.10
C LYS A 42 -14.37 -0.57 -7.04
N MET A 43 -13.78 -0.65 -5.85
CA MET A 43 -14.15 0.14 -4.68
C MET A 43 -13.13 1.24 -4.36
N MET A 44 -11.92 1.15 -4.90
CA MET A 44 -10.80 2.05 -4.57
C MET A 44 -10.21 2.68 -5.83
N ASP A 45 -9.81 3.94 -5.71
CA ASP A 45 -9.09 4.66 -6.78
C ASP A 45 -7.57 4.63 -6.59
N VAL A 46 -7.09 4.13 -5.45
CA VAL A 46 -5.68 4.03 -5.09
C VAL A 46 -5.42 2.66 -4.46
N TYR A 47 -4.30 2.03 -4.82
CA TYR A 47 -3.87 0.78 -4.16
C TYR A 47 -2.93 1.05 -3.00
N LYS A 48 -3.18 0.42 -1.85
CA LYS A 48 -2.27 0.39 -0.71
C LYS A 48 -1.61 -0.98 -0.61
N VAL A 49 -0.27 -1.00 -0.60
CA VAL A 49 0.53 -2.20 -0.34
C VAL A 49 1.17 -2.11 1.04
N SER A 50 1.00 -3.17 1.83
CA SER A 50 1.61 -3.29 3.16
C SER A 50 3.13 -3.49 3.08
N SER A 51 3.85 -3.09 4.13
CA SER A 51 5.28 -3.38 4.26
C SER A 51 5.60 -4.88 4.22
N SER A 52 4.67 -5.72 4.69
CA SER A 52 4.81 -7.19 4.66
C SER A 52 4.80 -7.78 3.25
N ASP A 53 4.18 -7.08 2.28
CA ASP A 53 3.99 -7.59 0.92
C ASP A 53 4.79 -6.83 -0.14
N MET A 54 5.51 -5.76 0.25
CA MET A 54 6.22 -4.94 -0.73
C MET A 54 7.32 -5.69 -1.47
N ASN A 55 7.86 -6.77 -0.93
CA ASN A 55 8.84 -7.65 -1.57
C ASN A 55 8.22 -8.92 -2.19
N ASN A 56 6.89 -9.09 -2.11
CA ASN A 56 6.16 -10.06 -2.91
C ASN A 56 5.95 -9.50 -4.33
N PHE A 57 7.03 -9.44 -5.12
CA PHE A 57 7.04 -8.78 -6.42
C PHE A 57 5.98 -9.29 -7.39
N PRO A 58 5.63 -10.59 -7.45
CA PRO A 58 4.53 -11.06 -8.29
C PRO A 58 3.19 -10.45 -7.91
N PHE A 59 2.91 -10.31 -6.62
CA PHE A 59 1.67 -9.71 -6.14
C PHE A 59 1.64 -8.18 -6.30
N VAL A 60 2.78 -7.52 -6.08
CA VAL A 60 2.94 -6.08 -6.37
C VAL A 60 2.70 -5.80 -7.86
N GLU A 61 3.29 -6.61 -8.76
CA GLU A 61 3.07 -6.48 -10.20
C GLU A 61 1.61 -6.72 -10.58
N TYR A 62 0.96 -7.70 -9.94
CA TYR A 62 -0.47 -7.97 -10.16
C TYR A 62 -1.33 -6.75 -9.83
N GLN A 63 -1.13 -6.14 -8.67
CA GLN A 63 -1.85 -4.93 -8.27
C GLN A 63 -1.50 -3.74 -9.18
N ALA A 64 -0.22 -3.59 -9.55
CA ALA A 64 0.22 -2.52 -10.44
C ALA A 64 -0.44 -2.58 -11.84
N LYS A 65 -0.73 -3.78 -12.37
CA LYS A 65 -1.45 -3.97 -13.63
C LYS A 65 -2.88 -3.41 -13.63
N LYS A 66 -3.45 -3.13 -12.47
CA LYS A 66 -4.75 -2.42 -12.35
C LYS A 66 -4.65 -0.94 -12.79
N ASN A 67 -3.43 -0.43 -12.99
CA ASN A 67 -3.12 0.89 -13.54
C ASN A 67 -3.75 2.06 -12.75
N LYS A 68 -3.72 1.96 -11.42
CA LYS A 68 -4.12 3.01 -10.48
C LYS A 68 -2.91 3.55 -9.72
N PRO A 69 -3.00 4.74 -9.10
CA PRO A 69 -1.99 5.22 -8.17
C PRO A 69 -1.73 4.21 -7.04
N MET A 70 -0.51 4.16 -6.54
CA MET A 70 -0.13 3.21 -5.49
C MET A 70 0.54 3.89 -4.31
N LEU A 71 0.16 3.47 -3.10
CA LEU A 71 0.81 3.80 -1.82
C LEU A 71 1.51 2.54 -1.31
N ILE A 72 2.83 2.51 -1.26
CA ILE A 72 3.59 1.33 -0.85
C ILE A 72 4.41 1.63 0.40
N SER A 73 4.10 0.92 1.48
CA SER A 73 4.86 1.00 2.73
C SER A 73 6.14 0.18 2.65
N VAL A 74 7.27 0.71 3.15
CA VAL A 74 8.59 0.09 3.01
C VAL A 74 9.27 -0.21 4.36
N GLY A 75 8.48 -0.37 5.42
CA GLY A 75 9.00 -0.55 6.79
C GLY A 75 9.81 -1.82 7.03
N ALA A 76 9.69 -2.84 6.16
CA ALA A 76 10.43 -4.10 6.25
C ALA A 76 11.50 -4.24 5.17
N ALA A 77 11.77 -3.19 4.36
CA ALA A 77 12.62 -3.28 3.17
C ALA A 77 13.98 -2.61 3.34
N ASN A 78 15.00 -3.21 2.73
CA ASN A 78 16.25 -2.53 2.42
C ASN A 78 16.14 -1.74 1.10
N GLU A 79 17.19 -0.98 0.75
CA GLU A 79 17.15 -0.11 -0.42
C GLU A 79 17.11 -0.86 -1.75
N ASP A 80 17.78 -2.00 -1.85
CA ASP A 80 17.77 -2.84 -3.07
C ASP A 80 16.36 -3.42 -3.31
N GLU A 81 15.65 -3.78 -2.26
CA GLU A 81 14.26 -4.26 -2.34
C GLU A 81 13.32 -3.13 -2.77
N ILE A 82 13.52 -1.90 -2.27
CA ILE A 82 12.76 -0.72 -2.70
C ILE A 82 13.00 -0.45 -4.19
N ASP A 83 14.26 -0.43 -4.63
CA ASP A 83 14.62 -0.22 -6.04
C ASP A 83 13.97 -1.28 -6.94
N ARG A 84 13.99 -2.53 -6.51
CA ARG A 84 13.38 -3.67 -7.22
C ARG A 84 11.86 -3.55 -7.28
N MET A 85 11.22 -3.13 -6.19
CA MET A 85 9.78 -2.89 -6.14
C MET A 85 9.38 -1.77 -7.10
N ILE A 86 10.09 -0.63 -7.09
CA ILE A 86 9.85 0.49 -8.01
C ILE A 86 9.96 0.01 -9.46
N ALA A 87 11.03 -0.72 -9.79
CA ALA A 87 11.24 -1.28 -11.12
C ALA A 87 10.12 -2.23 -11.52
N THR A 88 9.61 -3.05 -10.59
CA THR A 88 8.50 -3.96 -10.82
C THR A 88 7.21 -3.20 -11.14
N VAL A 89 6.88 -2.18 -10.37
CA VAL A 89 5.71 -1.33 -10.62
C VAL A 89 5.84 -0.63 -11.97
N ARG A 90 6.98 0.02 -12.24
CA ARG A 90 7.19 0.85 -13.43
C ARG A 90 7.21 0.09 -14.74
N LYS A 91 7.38 -1.24 -14.72
CA LYS A 91 7.22 -2.10 -15.92
C LYS A 91 5.80 -2.08 -16.48
N VAL A 92 4.78 -1.87 -15.62
CA VAL A 92 3.37 -2.07 -15.97
C VAL A 92 2.46 -0.91 -15.57
N ASN A 93 2.97 0.06 -14.78
CA ASN A 93 2.17 1.15 -14.23
C ASN A 93 2.98 2.46 -14.18
N ASN A 94 2.47 3.50 -14.86
CA ASN A 94 3.05 4.85 -14.87
C ASN A 94 2.26 5.85 -14.01
N GLN A 95 1.22 5.40 -13.32
CA GLN A 95 0.44 6.24 -12.40
C GLN A 95 1.30 6.75 -11.21
N PRO A 96 0.85 7.75 -10.47
CA PRO A 96 1.54 8.22 -9.28
C PRO A 96 1.91 7.07 -8.32
N LEU A 97 3.15 7.07 -7.85
CA LEU A 97 3.68 6.12 -6.88
C LEU A 97 4.16 6.87 -5.65
N CYS A 98 3.61 6.51 -4.51
CA CYS A 98 4.02 7.02 -3.21
C CYS A 98 4.70 5.92 -2.40
N ILE A 99 5.85 6.23 -1.82
CA ILE A 99 6.56 5.37 -0.87
C ILE A 99 6.35 5.95 0.53
N LEU A 100 5.88 5.11 1.45
CA LEU A 100 5.65 5.48 2.84
C LEU A 100 6.74 4.86 3.72
N HIS A 101 7.50 5.73 4.41
CA HIS A 101 8.36 5.27 5.49
C HIS A 101 7.51 4.70 6.62
N CYS A 102 7.82 3.50 7.03
CA CYS A 102 7.15 2.79 8.13
C CYS A 102 8.19 2.04 8.96
N VAL A 103 7.81 1.67 10.17
CA VAL A 103 8.56 0.74 11.02
C VAL A 103 7.67 -0.46 11.32
N LEU A 104 8.18 -1.68 11.09
CA LEU A 104 7.42 -2.92 11.30
C LEU A 104 7.47 -3.34 12.78
N GLU A 105 7.06 -2.44 13.64
CA GLU A 105 6.98 -2.64 15.10
C GLU A 105 5.72 -1.96 15.63
N TYR A 106 4.85 -2.68 16.34
CA TYR A 106 3.55 -2.20 16.78
C TYR A 106 3.31 -2.46 18.27
N PRO A 107 3.28 -1.41 19.14
CA PRO A 107 3.52 -0.01 18.80
C PRO A 107 5.00 0.29 18.56
N THR A 108 5.30 1.25 17.69
CA THR A 108 6.67 1.71 17.45
C THR A 108 7.12 2.64 18.58
N PRO A 109 8.23 2.35 19.31
CA PRO A 109 8.85 3.30 20.20
C PRO A 109 9.35 4.54 19.44
N TYR A 110 9.30 5.72 20.05
CA TYR A 110 9.70 6.97 19.38
C TYR A 110 11.14 6.95 18.88
N GLU A 111 12.04 6.36 19.64
CA GLU A 111 13.46 6.19 19.32
C GLU A 111 13.71 5.30 18.08
N HIS A 112 12.75 4.40 17.75
CA HIS A 112 12.83 3.54 16.57
C HIS A 112 12.16 4.14 15.33
N ALA A 113 11.46 5.27 15.45
CA ALA A 113 10.69 5.86 14.36
C ALA A 113 11.58 6.29 13.17
N ASN A 114 12.85 6.63 13.41
CA ASN A 114 13.86 6.94 12.40
C ASN A 114 13.37 7.90 11.29
N LEU A 115 12.72 8.99 11.65
CA LEU A 115 12.06 9.92 10.70
C LEU A 115 13.02 10.55 9.67
N ASN A 116 14.34 10.57 9.96
CA ASN A 116 15.35 11.03 9.01
C ASN A 116 15.39 10.17 7.72
N LYS A 117 14.88 8.93 7.77
CA LYS A 117 14.75 8.08 6.58
C LYS A 117 13.87 8.71 5.50
N ILE A 118 12.86 9.50 5.89
CA ILE A 118 12.01 10.24 4.94
C ILE A 118 12.85 11.21 4.11
N ALA A 119 13.79 11.94 4.72
CA ALA A 119 14.67 12.85 4.01
C ALA A 119 15.58 12.10 3.03
N SER A 120 16.19 10.99 3.47
CA SER A 120 17.02 10.14 2.61
C SER A 120 16.25 9.56 1.43
N LEU A 121 15.02 9.10 1.65
CA LEU A 121 14.15 8.60 0.57
C LEU A 121 13.80 9.72 -0.43
N LYS A 122 13.48 10.94 0.04
CA LYS A 122 13.23 12.10 -0.82
C LYS A 122 14.45 12.50 -1.66
N GLU A 123 15.64 12.40 -1.10
CA GLU A 123 16.87 12.69 -1.83
C GLU A 123 17.14 11.65 -2.93
N LYS A 124 16.94 10.37 -2.62
CA LYS A 124 17.18 9.26 -3.55
C LYS A 124 16.12 9.15 -4.63
N TYR A 125 14.84 9.30 -4.30
CA TYR A 125 13.70 9.06 -5.20
C TYR A 125 12.95 10.35 -5.54
N LYS A 126 13.64 11.27 -6.25
CA LYS A 126 13.14 12.63 -6.55
C LYS A 126 11.86 12.67 -7.37
N ASP A 127 11.59 11.63 -8.14
CA ASP A 127 10.43 11.53 -9.03
C ASP A 127 9.24 10.81 -8.36
N LEU A 128 9.36 10.46 -7.07
CA LEU A 128 8.32 9.79 -6.31
C LEU A 128 7.76 10.68 -5.20
N ILE A 129 6.54 10.38 -4.80
CA ILE A 129 5.94 10.97 -3.59
C ILE A 129 6.46 10.19 -2.38
N ILE A 130 6.96 10.89 -1.36
CA ILE A 130 7.51 10.28 -0.15
C ILE A 130 6.78 10.83 1.07
N GLY A 131 6.25 9.89 1.89
CA GLY A 131 5.57 10.18 3.14
C GLY A 131 6.02 9.31 4.30
#